data_8556da385b3b770ecea17867796cfe06
#
_entry.id   8556da385b3b770ecea17867796cfe06
#
_cell.length_a   1.000
_cell.length_b   1.000
_cell.length_c   1.000
_cell.angle_alpha   90.00
_cell.angle_beta   90.00
_cell.angle_gamma   90.00
#
_symmetry.space_group_name_H-M   'P 1'
#
loop_
_entity.id
_entity.type
_entity.pdbx_description
1 polymer ?
#
loop_
_entity_poly.entity_id
_entity_poly.type
_entity_poly.pdbx_seq_one_letter_code
_entity_poly.pdbx_strand_id
1 'polypeptide(L)'
;GQQIEAITLGITGPRVTSTLITAGMAINGREISTRDVRRLQAEALAKIKTKDADVLAAWPVAYRVDDQEGVREPAGMIANNFGLLLSVVTAPSLMVRNLVECVSRAHLQVERMVPSSIASGAGTLIEAEIENGAMCIDMGAGVTAVSGYLNGAPAGVVLILRRGNRFTAEIAE
;
A
#
# COMPACT_ATOMS: atom_id res chain seq x y z
N GLY A 1 -24.72 -13.61 -21.11
CA GLY A 1 -24.07 -12.81 -20.06
C GLY A 1 -22.58 -13.01 -20.13
N GLN A 2 -21.79 -11.99 -19.83
CA GLN A 2 -20.35 -12.10 -19.75
C GLN A 2 -19.99 -12.91 -18.50
N GLN A 3 -19.16 -13.94 -18.63
CA GLN A 3 -18.70 -14.74 -17.50
C GLN A 3 -17.54 -14.00 -16.82
N ILE A 4 -17.64 -13.80 -15.50
CA ILE A 4 -16.55 -13.24 -14.70
C ILE A 4 -15.58 -14.39 -14.42
N GLU A 5 -14.32 -14.24 -14.81
CA GLU A 5 -13.27 -15.25 -14.62
C GLU A 5 -12.24 -14.81 -13.58
N ALA A 6 -12.02 -13.50 -13.45
CA ALA A 6 -11.01 -12.94 -12.57
C ALA A 6 -11.55 -11.78 -11.70
N ILE A 7 -11.00 -11.64 -10.51
CA ILE A 7 -11.41 -10.62 -9.54
C ILE A 7 -10.21 -9.91 -8.89
N THR A 8 -10.44 -8.69 -8.43
CA THR A 8 -9.56 -8.02 -7.46
C THR A 8 -10.06 -8.36 -6.06
N LEU A 9 -9.20 -8.94 -5.23
CA LEU A 9 -9.52 -9.35 -3.87
C LEU A 9 -9.11 -8.26 -2.86
N GLY A 10 -10.10 -7.70 -2.15
CA GLY A 10 -9.87 -6.81 -1.02
C GLY A 10 -9.44 -7.60 0.22
N ILE A 11 -8.32 -7.22 0.83
CA ILE A 11 -7.80 -7.87 2.03
C ILE A 11 -7.86 -6.92 3.21
N THR A 12 -8.50 -7.36 4.28
CA THR A 12 -8.53 -6.69 5.58
C THR A 12 -8.34 -7.71 6.70
N GLY A 13 -7.85 -7.27 7.85
CA GLY A 13 -7.70 -8.15 9.01
C GLY A 13 -6.67 -7.62 10.01
N PRO A 14 -6.71 -8.10 11.25
CA PRO A 14 -5.97 -7.51 12.39
C PRO A 14 -4.45 -7.60 12.28
N ARG A 15 -3.93 -8.37 11.33
CA ARG A 15 -2.49 -8.55 11.10
C ARG A 15 -2.02 -8.05 9.74
N VAL A 16 -2.86 -7.28 9.04
CA VAL A 16 -2.41 -6.48 7.90
C VAL A 16 -1.64 -5.29 8.46
N THR A 17 -0.42 -5.09 8.04
CA THR A 17 0.46 -4.05 8.56
C THR A 17 1.08 -3.24 7.44
N SER A 18 1.36 -1.98 7.72
CA SER A 18 2.07 -1.08 6.82
C SER A 18 3.41 -0.69 7.43
N THR A 19 4.44 -0.66 6.58
CA THR A 19 5.80 -0.27 6.97
C THR A 19 6.36 0.71 5.95
N LEU A 20 6.94 1.79 6.43
CA LEU A 20 7.71 2.73 5.62
C LEU A 20 9.17 2.29 5.57
N ILE A 21 9.71 2.19 4.36
CA ILE A 21 11.09 1.76 4.13
C ILE A 21 11.83 2.85 3.37
N THR A 22 13.02 3.17 3.84
CA THR A 22 13.94 4.05 3.12
C THR A 22 15.02 3.25 2.41
N ALA A 23 15.33 3.68 1.19
CA ALA A 23 16.47 3.19 0.43
C ALA A 23 17.19 4.37 -0.24
N GLY A 24 18.46 4.19 -0.56
CA GLY A 24 19.24 5.21 -1.22
C GLY A 24 20.40 4.61 -2.00
N MET A 25 20.81 5.30 -3.06
CA MET A 25 21.93 4.92 -3.90
C MET A 25 22.71 6.16 -4.37
N ALA A 26 24.00 6.00 -4.61
CA ALA A 26 24.83 7.05 -5.24
C ALA A 26 24.60 7.05 -6.76
N ILE A 27 24.47 8.26 -7.31
CA ILE A 27 24.31 8.52 -8.76
C ILE A 27 25.56 9.17 -9.33
N ASN A 28 26.36 9.86 -8.49
CA ASN A 28 27.65 10.43 -8.82
C ASN A 28 27.63 11.42 -10.00
N GLY A 29 26.70 12.37 -9.96
CA GLY A 29 26.63 13.47 -10.94
C GLY A 29 26.08 13.10 -12.32
N ARG A 30 25.49 11.89 -12.48
CA ARG A 30 24.82 11.51 -13.73
C ARG A 30 23.30 11.69 -13.64
N GLU A 31 22.64 11.52 -14.75
CA GLU A 31 21.18 11.49 -14.84
C GLU A 31 20.60 10.23 -14.17
N ILE A 32 19.51 10.39 -13.41
CA ILE A 32 18.72 9.30 -12.84
C ILE A 32 17.91 8.64 -13.96
N SER A 33 18.19 7.39 -14.25
CA SER A 33 17.46 6.63 -15.25
C SER A 33 16.22 5.94 -14.66
N THR A 34 15.27 5.59 -15.49
CA THR A 34 14.12 4.73 -15.10
C THR A 34 14.58 3.38 -14.51
N ARG A 35 15.74 2.89 -14.95
CA ARG A 35 16.35 1.67 -14.41
C ARG A 35 16.81 1.85 -12.96
N ASP A 36 17.37 3.02 -12.63
CA ASP A 36 17.78 3.34 -11.25
C ASP A 36 16.57 3.39 -10.32
N VAL A 37 15.47 4.00 -10.78
CA VAL A 37 14.21 4.05 -10.02
C VAL A 37 13.71 2.64 -9.71
N ARG A 38 13.61 1.77 -10.71
CA ARG A 38 13.17 0.37 -10.54
C ARG A 38 14.11 -0.43 -9.63
N ARG A 39 15.43 -0.22 -9.79
CA ARG A 39 16.42 -0.88 -8.95
C ARG A 39 16.28 -0.48 -7.50
N LEU A 40 16.15 0.82 -7.22
CA LEU A 40 16.00 1.33 -5.86
C LEU A 40 14.72 0.82 -5.20
N GLN A 41 13.61 0.73 -5.96
CA GLN A 41 12.37 0.13 -5.48
C GLN A 41 12.55 -1.37 -5.13
N ALA A 42 13.22 -2.13 -5.98
CA ALA A 42 13.50 -3.54 -5.73
C ALA A 42 14.41 -3.75 -4.51
N GLU A 43 15.45 -2.91 -4.34
CA GLU A 43 16.33 -2.93 -3.17
C GLU A 43 15.59 -2.58 -1.88
N ALA A 44 14.64 -1.62 -1.93
CA ALA A 44 13.78 -1.28 -0.80
C ALA A 44 12.89 -2.47 -0.41
N LEU A 45 12.24 -3.11 -1.38
CA LEU A 45 11.39 -4.30 -1.15
C LEU A 45 12.19 -5.46 -0.57
N ALA A 46 13.41 -5.69 -1.02
CA ALA A 46 14.27 -6.77 -0.51
C ALA A 46 14.65 -6.61 0.98
N LYS A 47 14.53 -5.40 1.55
CA LYS A 47 14.75 -5.16 2.98
C LYS A 47 13.64 -5.73 3.86
N ILE A 48 12.47 -6.04 3.29
CA ILE A 48 11.36 -6.64 4.03
C ILE A 48 11.66 -8.11 4.27
N LYS A 49 11.77 -8.48 5.55
CA LYS A 49 11.86 -9.88 5.95
C LYS A 49 10.45 -10.47 6.02
N THR A 50 10.02 -11.11 4.96
CA THR A 50 8.69 -11.73 4.84
C THR A 50 8.73 -13.22 5.13
N LYS A 51 9.18 -13.64 6.32
CA LYS A 51 9.26 -15.08 6.62
C LYS A 51 7.87 -15.77 6.61
N ASP A 52 6.84 -15.05 7.09
CA ASP A 52 5.47 -15.56 7.22
C ASP A 52 4.41 -14.55 6.76
N ALA A 53 4.80 -13.59 5.91
CA ALA A 53 3.92 -12.56 5.39
C ALA A 53 4.15 -12.33 3.89
N ASP A 54 3.09 -12.07 3.15
CA ASP A 54 3.11 -11.71 1.74
C ASP A 54 2.99 -10.19 1.59
N VAL A 55 3.70 -9.63 0.63
CA VAL A 55 3.53 -8.23 0.23
C VAL A 55 2.24 -8.13 -0.59
N LEU A 56 1.27 -7.39 -0.07
CA LEU A 56 0.02 -7.12 -0.78
C LEU A 56 0.20 -6.01 -1.81
N ALA A 57 0.94 -4.97 -1.42
CA ALA A 57 1.16 -3.81 -2.26
C ALA A 57 2.35 -2.99 -1.75
N ALA A 58 2.95 -2.21 -2.66
CA ALA A 58 4.01 -1.27 -2.35
C ALA A 58 3.90 -0.04 -3.26
N TRP A 59 4.02 1.15 -2.66
CA TRP A 59 3.94 2.43 -3.38
C TRP A 59 5.08 3.35 -2.99
N PRO A 60 5.74 4.01 -3.95
CA PRO A 60 6.65 5.10 -3.67
C PRO A 60 5.84 6.29 -3.12
N VAL A 61 6.14 6.73 -1.90
CA VAL A 61 5.50 7.90 -1.27
C VAL A 61 6.21 9.17 -1.70
N ALA A 62 7.54 9.12 -1.74
CA ALA A 62 8.38 10.24 -2.14
C ALA A 62 9.76 9.76 -2.60
N TYR A 63 10.37 10.49 -3.52
CA TYR A 63 11.78 10.37 -3.83
C TYR A 63 12.54 11.57 -3.26
N ARG A 64 13.82 11.35 -2.98
CA ARG A 64 14.77 12.39 -2.61
C ARG A 64 15.89 12.45 -3.65
N VAL A 65 16.15 13.63 -4.15
CA VAL A 65 17.24 13.90 -5.12
C VAL A 65 18.18 14.91 -4.47
N ASP A 66 19.36 14.46 -4.05
CA ASP A 66 20.28 15.19 -3.19
C ASP A 66 19.56 15.72 -1.92
N ASP A 67 19.46 17.04 -1.76
CA ASP A 67 18.78 17.70 -0.62
C ASP A 67 17.29 17.99 -0.89
N GLN A 68 16.78 17.72 -2.10
CA GLN A 68 15.40 17.96 -2.46
C GLN A 68 14.53 16.75 -2.10
N GLU A 69 13.60 16.92 -1.15
CA GLU A 69 12.61 15.93 -0.76
C GLU A 69 11.29 16.08 -1.51
N GLY A 70 10.46 15.04 -1.52
CA GLY A 70 9.12 15.09 -2.11
C GLY A 70 9.10 15.07 -3.64
N VAL A 71 10.19 14.70 -4.29
CA VAL A 71 10.25 14.56 -5.75
C VAL A 71 9.34 13.40 -6.18
N ARG A 72 8.50 13.62 -7.20
CA ARG A 72 7.59 12.58 -7.75
C ARG A 72 8.21 11.86 -8.94
N GLU A 73 8.80 12.60 -9.85
CA GLU A 73 9.38 12.10 -11.09
C GLU A 73 10.88 12.39 -11.13
N PRO A 74 11.70 11.52 -10.52
CA PRO A 74 13.15 11.74 -10.43
C PRO A 74 13.89 11.39 -11.74
N ALA A 75 13.26 10.64 -12.65
CA ALA A 75 13.89 10.25 -13.91
C ALA A 75 14.20 11.48 -14.77
N GLY A 76 15.42 11.55 -15.31
CA GLY A 76 15.91 12.70 -16.08
C GLY A 76 16.63 13.77 -15.21
N MET A 77 16.54 13.73 -13.91
CA MET A 77 17.25 14.66 -13.01
C MET A 77 18.72 14.25 -12.84
N ILE A 78 19.62 15.22 -12.83
CA ILE A 78 21.03 14.99 -12.49
C ILE A 78 21.21 15.09 -10.98
N ALA A 79 21.88 14.10 -10.37
CA ALA A 79 22.06 14.03 -8.92
C ALA A 79 23.36 13.34 -8.52
N ASN A 80 23.80 13.58 -7.29
CA ASN A 80 24.83 12.78 -6.65
C ASN A 80 24.23 11.62 -5.86
N ASN A 81 23.10 11.87 -5.16
CA ASN A 81 22.43 10.90 -4.31
C ASN A 81 20.95 10.81 -4.69
N PHE A 82 20.43 9.59 -4.69
CA PHE A 82 19.03 9.31 -4.99
C PHE A 82 18.44 8.45 -3.88
N GLY A 83 17.32 8.89 -3.32
CA GLY A 83 16.63 8.23 -2.21
C GLY A 83 15.16 7.93 -2.52
N LEU A 84 14.61 6.98 -1.78
CA LEU A 84 13.21 6.55 -1.88
C LEU A 84 12.63 6.33 -0.49
N LEU A 85 11.41 6.83 -0.28
CA LEU A 85 10.51 6.42 0.78
C LEU A 85 9.42 5.53 0.17
N LEU A 86 9.39 4.25 0.54
CA LEU A 86 8.46 3.25 0.04
C LEU A 86 7.49 2.84 1.16
N SER A 87 6.19 2.93 0.89
CA SER A 87 5.15 2.34 1.74
C SER A 87 4.87 0.93 1.28
N VAL A 88 4.94 -0.03 2.19
CA VAL A 88 4.70 -1.45 1.89
C VAL A 88 3.67 -2.02 2.85
N VAL A 89 2.63 -2.64 2.29
CA VAL A 89 1.59 -3.31 3.07
C VAL A 89 1.76 -4.82 2.96
N THR A 90 1.78 -5.48 4.10
CA THR A 90 1.93 -6.93 4.20
C THR A 90 0.78 -7.58 4.96
N ALA A 91 0.53 -8.85 4.69
CA ALA A 91 -0.44 -9.68 5.40
C ALA A 91 0.14 -11.07 5.66
N PRO A 92 -0.32 -11.79 6.71
CA PRO A 92 0.12 -13.16 6.97
C PRO A 92 -0.14 -14.07 5.77
N SER A 93 0.89 -14.82 5.33
CA SER A 93 0.81 -15.69 4.14
C SER A 93 -0.31 -16.73 4.25
N LEU A 94 -0.54 -17.29 5.45
CA LEU A 94 -1.61 -18.26 5.65
C LEU A 94 -2.99 -17.64 5.43
N MET A 95 -3.21 -16.38 5.87
CA MET A 95 -4.45 -15.67 5.64
C MET A 95 -4.68 -15.43 4.14
N VAL A 96 -3.65 -14.97 3.44
CA VAL A 96 -3.70 -14.73 1.99
C VAL A 96 -4.05 -16.01 1.24
N ARG A 97 -3.34 -17.10 1.53
CA ARG A 97 -3.58 -18.42 0.90
C ARG A 97 -5.00 -18.92 1.13
N ASN A 98 -5.52 -18.80 2.35
CA ASN A 98 -6.89 -19.23 2.66
C ASN A 98 -7.93 -18.42 1.87
N LEU A 99 -7.74 -17.12 1.72
CA LEU A 99 -8.64 -16.26 0.93
C LEU A 99 -8.58 -16.60 -0.55
N VAL A 100 -7.38 -16.79 -1.11
CA VAL A 100 -7.19 -17.21 -2.51
C VAL A 100 -7.84 -18.57 -2.77
N GLU A 101 -7.69 -19.52 -1.83
CA GLU A 101 -8.34 -20.84 -1.94
C GLU A 101 -9.86 -20.74 -1.92
N CYS A 102 -10.45 -19.86 -1.09
CA CYS A 102 -11.91 -19.63 -1.10
C CYS A 102 -12.39 -19.11 -2.46
N VAL A 103 -11.65 -18.19 -3.06
CA VAL A 103 -11.97 -17.64 -4.40
C VAL A 103 -11.85 -18.71 -5.47
N SER A 104 -10.79 -19.52 -5.43
CA SER A 104 -10.56 -20.63 -6.36
C SER A 104 -11.68 -21.68 -6.32
N ARG A 105 -12.22 -21.98 -5.13
CA ARG A 105 -13.37 -22.89 -4.98
C ARG A 105 -14.66 -22.34 -5.58
N ALA A 106 -14.75 -21.03 -5.79
CA ALA A 106 -15.84 -20.39 -6.54
C ALA A 106 -15.58 -20.36 -8.06
N HIS A 107 -14.56 -21.08 -8.54
CA HIS A 107 -14.10 -21.09 -9.93
C HIS A 107 -13.69 -19.72 -10.47
N LEU A 108 -13.16 -18.85 -9.61
CA LEU A 108 -12.64 -17.53 -9.95
C LEU A 108 -11.13 -17.48 -9.74
N GLN A 109 -10.47 -16.60 -10.48
CA GLN A 109 -9.05 -16.32 -10.32
C GLN A 109 -8.84 -14.98 -9.63
N VAL A 110 -7.85 -14.91 -8.73
CA VAL A 110 -7.43 -13.64 -8.13
C VAL A 110 -6.39 -13.01 -9.06
N GLU A 111 -6.80 -11.96 -9.75
CA GLU A 111 -5.92 -11.18 -10.63
C GLU A 111 -5.05 -10.20 -9.81
N ARG A 112 -5.64 -9.62 -8.77
CA ARG A 112 -4.97 -8.61 -7.94
C ARG A 112 -5.46 -8.69 -6.50
N MET A 113 -4.57 -8.37 -5.56
CA MET A 113 -4.90 -8.17 -4.15
C MET A 113 -4.65 -6.72 -3.77
N VAL A 114 -5.52 -6.16 -2.93
CA VAL A 114 -5.41 -4.78 -2.46
C VAL A 114 -5.86 -4.69 -1.00
N PRO A 115 -5.19 -3.90 -0.14
CA PRO A 115 -5.73 -3.61 1.19
C PRO A 115 -7.08 -2.91 1.06
N SER A 116 -8.12 -3.43 1.73
CA SER A 116 -9.50 -2.91 1.58
C SER A 116 -9.59 -1.42 1.90
N SER A 117 -8.87 -0.94 2.91
CA SER A 117 -8.83 0.48 3.29
C SER A 117 -8.25 1.39 2.19
N ILE A 118 -7.30 0.88 1.41
CA ILE A 118 -6.76 1.60 0.24
C ILE A 118 -7.81 1.64 -0.89
N ALA A 119 -8.52 0.53 -1.10
CA ALA A 119 -9.62 0.51 -2.07
C ALA A 119 -10.76 1.47 -1.67
N SER A 120 -11.12 1.53 -0.38
CA SER A 120 -12.11 2.48 0.15
C SER A 120 -11.70 3.93 -0.10
N GLY A 121 -10.45 4.29 0.18
CA GLY A 121 -9.92 5.63 -0.09
C GLY A 121 -9.88 5.96 -1.58
N ALA A 122 -9.46 5.03 -2.42
CA ALA A 122 -9.45 5.22 -3.88
C ALA A 122 -10.85 5.40 -4.47
N GLY A 123 -11.90 4.87 -3.80
CA GLY A 123 -13.29 5.01 -4.23
C GLY A 123 -14.00 6.25 -3.67
N THR A 124 -13.44 6.94 -2.68
CA THR A 124 -14.10 8.04 -1.95
C THR A 124 -13.37 9.37 -2.05
N LEU A 125 -12.04 9.35 -2.15
CA LEU A 125 -11.21 10.56 -2.24
C LEU A 125 -11.05 10.99 -3.71
N ILE A 126 -11.02 12.28 -3.92
CA ILE A 126 -10.67 12.85 -5.23
C ILE A 126 -9.13 13.00 -5.36
N GLU A 127 -8.65 13.12 -6.59
CA GLU A 127 -7.22 13.19 -6.89
C GLU A 127 -6.51 14.34 -6.13
N ALA A 128 -7.13 15.51 -6.05
CA ALA A 128 -6.58 16.66 -5.33
C ALA A 128 -6.42 16.41 -3.82
N GLU A 129 -7.29 15.61 -3.19
CA GLU A 129 -7.16 15.24 -1.79
C GLU A 129 -6.02 14.25 -1.60
N ILE A 130 -5.91 13.26 -2.48
CA ILE A 130 -4.82 12.27 -2.47
C ILE A 130 -3.46 12.97 -2.69
N GLU A 131 -3.43 13.99 -3.53
CA GLU A 131 -2.22 14.78 -3.79
C GLU A 131 -1.78 15.63 -2.62
N ASN A 132 -2.71 16.39 -2.03
CA ASN A 132 -2.41 17.34 -0.96
C ASN A 132 -2.27 16.69 0.43
N GLY A 133 -2.61 15.43 0.54
CA GLY A 133 -2.62 14.67 1.79
C GLY A 133 -4.01 14.54 2.38
N ALA A 134 -4.45 13.29 2.51
CA ALA A 134 -5.76 12.94 3.06
C ALA A 134 -5.68 11.68 3.90
N MET A 135 -6.67 11.49 4.76
CA MET A 135 -6.89 10.23 5.46
C MET A 135 -8.31 9.73 5.19
N CYS A 136 -8.42 8.45 4.86
CA CYS A 136 -9.70 7.76 4.76
C CYS A 136 -9.86 6.84 5.99
N ILE A 137 -10.99 6.96 6.70
CA ILE A 137 -11.35 6.11 7.83
C ILE A 137 -12.47 5.19 7.38
N ASP A 138 -12.17 3.91 7.30
CA ASP A 138 -13.11 2.83 6.94
C ASP A 138 -13.56 2.11 8.22
N MET A 139 -14.78 2.38 8.67
CA MET A 139 -15.36 1.81 9.89
C MET A 139 -16.20 0.59 9.56
N GLY A 140 -15.56 -0.58 9.55
CA GLY A 140 -16.22 -1.86 9.37
C GLY A 140 -16.78 -2.46 10.67
N ALA A 141 -17.60 -3.49 10.55
CA ALA A 141 -18.18 -4.21 11.70
C ALA A 141 -17.12 -4.85 12.62
N GLY A 142 -16.03 -5.34 12.06
CA GLY A 142 -14.98 -6.08 12.78
C GLY A 142 -13.66 -5.32 12.97
N VAL A 143 -13.37 -4.36 12.12
CA VAL A 143 -12.12 -3.61 12.09
C VAL A 143 -12.40 -2.21 11.61
N THR A 144 -11.78 -1.21 12.23
CA THR A 144 -11.68 0.14 11.68
C THR A 144 -10.29 0.29 11.06
N ALA A 145 -10.22 0.68 9.81
CA ALA A 145 -8.98 0.89 9.09
C ALA A 145 -8.80 2.37 8.74
N VAL A 146 -7.59 2.88 8.91
CA VAL A 146 -7.22 4.24 8.50
C VAL A 146 -6.14 4.12 7.43
N SER A 147 -6.41 4.65 6.24
CA SER A 147 -5.42 4.78 5.18
C SER A 147 -5.03 6.24 4.98
N GLY A 148 -3.73 6.49 4.97
CA GLY A 148 -3.16 7.81 4.69
C GLY A 148 -2.68 7.91 3.26
N TYR A 149 -2.85 9.09 2.67
CA TYR A 149 -2.41 9.41 1.31
C TYR A 149 -1.54 10.65 1.35
N LEU A 150 -0.50 10.69 0.54
CA LEU A 150 0.41 11.81 0.43
C LEU A 150 1.09 11.78 -0.94
N ASN A 151 1.27 12.94 -1.55
CA ASN A 151 1.95 13.06 -2.84
C ASN A 151 1.35 12.19 -3.95
N GLY A 152 0.05 11.98 -3.97
CA GLY A 152 -0.63 11.17 -4.98
C GLY A 152 -0.57 9.66 -4.74
N ALA A 153 -0.04 9.19 -3.60
CA ALA A 153 0.15 7.77 -3.32
C ALA A 153 -0.32 7.36 -1.90
N PRO A 154 -0.69 6.10 -1.69
CA PRO A 154 -0.91 5.57 -0.34
C PRO A 154 0.37 5.61 0.48
N ALA A 155 0.34 6.33 1.59
CA ALA A 155 1.49 6.50 2.50
C ALA A 155 1.51 5.45 3.63
N GLY A 156 0.35 4.87 3.96
CA GLY A 156 0.30 3.83 4.99
C GLY A 156 -1.12 3.42 5.35
N VAL A 157 -1.20 2.31 6.09
CA VAL A 157 -2.45 1.75 6.63
C VAL A 157 -2.26 1.46 8.11
N VAL A 158 -3.21 1.89 8.94
CA VAL A 158 -3.30 1.53 10.35
C VAL A 158 -4.63 0.84 10.61
N LEU A 159 -4.58 -0.28 11.31
CA LEU A 159 -5.78 -1.03 11.69
C LEU A 159 -6.04 -0.90 13.19
N ILE A 160 -7.25 -0.48 13.51
CA ILE A 160 -7.73 -0.33 14.88
C ILE A 160 -8.71 -1.48 15.14
N LEU A 161 -8.37 -2.35 16.09
CA LEU A 161 -9.17 -3.52 16.44
C LEU A 161 -10.44 -3.16 17.28
N ARG A 162 -10.92 -1.93 17.16
CA ARG A 162 -12.20 -1.52 17.75
C ARG A 162 -13.29 -1.69 16.70
N ARG A 163 -14.28 -2.50 17.06
CA ARG A 163 -15.36 -2.95 16.17
C ARG A 163 -16.49 -1.92 16.15
N GLY A 164 -17.04 -1.62 14.96
CA GLY A 164 -18.27 -0.84 14.84
C GLY A 164 -19.44 -1.45 15.63
N ASN A 165 -19.50 -2.77 15.77
CA ASN A 165 -20.48 -3.47 16.61
C ASN A 165 -20.47 -3.06 18.10
N ARG A 166 -19.36 -2.49 18.59
CA ARG A 166 -19.30 -1.97 19.98
C ARG A 166 -20.16 -0.71 20.15
N PHE A 167 -20.18 0.17 19.16
CA PHE A 167 -21.06 1.34 19.17
C PHE A 167 -22.53 0.92 19.20
N THR A 168 -22.91 -0.10 18.42
CA THR A 168 -24.27 -0.64 18.41
C THR A 168 -24.65 -1.25 19.76
N ALA A 169 -23.74 -1.96 20.40
CA ALA A 169 -23.99 -2.53 21.73
C ALA A 169 -24.12 -1.45 22.83
N GLU A 170 -23.23 -0.42 22.80
CA GLU A 170 -23.24 0.70 23.74
C GLU A 170 -24.46 1.63 23.58
N ILE A 171 -25.09 1.67 22.38
CA ILE A 171 -26.34 2.44 22.15
C ILE A 171 -27.57 1.61 22.55
N ALA A 172 -27.48 0.27 22.60
CA ALA A 172 -28.57 -0.62 22.91
C ALA A 172 -28.73 -0.89 24.44
N GLU A 173 -27.82 -0.41 25.29
CA GLU A 173 -27.88 -0.37 26.74
C GLU A 173 -28.55 0.94 27.22
#